data_25624ce45f4fcd1dd768ee85fa970b7b
#
_entry.id   25624ce45f4fcd1dd768ee85fa970b7b
#
_cell.length_a   1.000
_cell.length_b   1.000
_cell.length_c   1.000
_cell.angle_alpha   90.00
_cell.angle_beta   90.00
_cell.angle_gamma   90.00
#
_symmetry.space_group_name_H-M   'P 1'
#
loop_
_entity.id
_entity.type
_entity.pdbx_description
1 polymer ?
#
loop_
_entity_poly.entity_id
_entity_poly.type
_entity_poly.pdbx_seq_one_letter_code
_entity_poly.pdbx_strand_id
1 'polypeptide(L)'
;MYKSNDGTTKEVPAYCVNPYLKGVPQKVEPGESIKYLAEERSSDPKVVGIISNGYPHRSLGELNLDNKYQAYYATKMALWCYLLSTWDINNLKVAPGLSGSELDIGNRILAAAKDIYKRGTTYNYMLTPKMTATPDHSVAYPVSVEGKDYYQQVFTVWSETWVYDYDISVAFQDPSAVPDGTRIVNMDNQDVTSVAAEGTGDGYSAQFKVLYPAESIQNQSGSVQLAPVSYTHLTLPTKA
;
A
#
# COMPACT_ATOMS: atom_id res chain seq x y z
N MET A 1 1.77 1.37 14.98
CA MET A 1 0.43 0.85 14.63
C MET A 1 -0.34 1.98 13.97
N TYR A 2 -0.82 1.77 12.79
CA TYR A 2 -1.69 2.72 12.07
C TYR A 2 -3.15 2.30 12.29
N LYS A 3 -4.02 3.27 12.53
CA LYS A 3 -5.45 3.04 12.63
C LYS A 3 -6.06 3.41 11.29
N SER A 4 -6.55 2.42 10.57
CA SER A 4 -7.24 2.61 9.30
C SER A 4 -8.58 3.34 9.49
N ASN A 5 -9.11 3.96 8.44
CA ASN A 5 -10.42 4.63 8.47
C ASN A 5 -11.58 3.67 8.82
N ASP A 6 -11.40 2.36 8.58
CA ASP A 6 -12.33 1.30 9.00
C ASP A 6 -12.23 0.94 10.49
N GLY A 7 -11.41 1.63 11.27
CA GLY A 7 -11.19 1.37 12.70
C GLY A 7 -10.26 0.20 12.99
N THR A 8 -9.80 -0.54 11.98
CA THR A 8 -8.85 -1.64 12.18
C THR A 8 -7.46 -1.11 12.49
N THR A 9 -6.73 -1.80 13.36
CA THR A 9 -5.36 -1.44 13.70
C THR A 9 -4.42 -2.31 12.87
N LYS A 10 -3.68 -1.70 11.95
CA LYS A 10 -2.68 -2.39 11.13
C LYS A 10 -1.27 -1.99 11.55
N GLU A 11 -0.38 -2.97 11.64
CA GLU A 11 1.05 -2.72 11.82
C GLU A 11 1.68 -2.50 10.45
N VAL A 12 2.01 -1.24 10.15
CA VAL A 12 2.64 -0.84 8.88
C VAL A 12 4.04 -0.35 9.15
N PRO A 13 5.05 -0.80 8.42
CA PRO A 13 6.39 -0.27 8.54
C PRO A 13 6.45 1.19 8.10
N ALA A 14 7.12 2.01 8.89
CA ALA A 14 7.41 3.39 8.57
C ALA A 14 8.91 3.58 8.42
N TYR A 15 9.33 4.30 7.40
CA TYR A 15 10.74 4.58 7.13
C TYR A 15 11.08 6.04 7.46
N CYS A 16 12.14 6.24 8.22
CA CYS A 16 12.66 7.58 8.48
C CYS A 16 13.39 8.09 7.23
N VAL A 17 12.90 9.16 6.63
CA VAL A 17 13.55 9.82 5.49
C VAL A 17 14.42 11.01 5.91
N ASN A 18 14.47 11.34 7.21
CA ASN A 18 15.41 12.31 7.73
C ASN A 18 16.31 11.68 8.79
N PRO A 19 17.48 11.15 8.38
CA PRO A 19 18.38 10.43 9.28
C PRO A 19 19.03 11.31 10.35
N TYR A 20 18.93 12.64 10.22
CA TYR A 20 19.47 13.58 11.20
C TYR A 20 18.51 13.88 12.37
N LEU A 21 17.27 13.47 12.26
CA LEU A 21 16.30 13.58 13.35
C LEU A 21 16.36 12.36 14.28
N LYS A 22 16.12 12.60 15.58
CA LYS A 22 15.98 11.50 16.52
C LYS A 22 14.81 10.62 16.10
N GLY A 23 15.08 9.34 15.93
CA GLY A 23 14.06 8.33 15.64
C GLY A 23 13.04 8.16 16.78
N VAL A 24 12.01 7.40 16.50
CA VAL A 24 11.01 6.98 17.50
C VAL A 24 11.73 6.22 18.62
N PRO A 25 11.46 6.49 19.90
CA PRO A 25 11.98 5.70 21.01
C PRO A 25 11.63 4.23 20.83
N GLN A 26 12.57 3.33 21.14
CA GLN A 26 12.35 1.88 21.03
C GLN A 26 11.32 1.36 22.03
N LYS A 27 11.08 2.08 23.11
CA LYS A 27 10.06 1.76 24.11
C LYS A 27 9.22 2.99 24.38
N VAL A 28 7.92 2.79 24.36
CA VAL A 28 6.91 3.71 24.86
C VAL A 28 6.25 2.97 26.02
N GLU A 29 6.17 3.60 27.18
CA GLU A 29 5.57 2.97 28.35
C GLU A 29 4.07 2.72 28.11
N PRO A 30 3.49 1.67 28.69
CA PRO A 30 2.06 1.38 28.55
C PRO A 30 1.22 2.59 28.95
N GLY A 31 0.38 3.09 28.04
CA GLY A 31 -0.47 4.26 28.26
C GLY A 31 0.13 5.59 27.76
N GLU A 32 1.40 5.64 27.41
CA GLU A 32 1.98 6.81 26.74
C GLU A 32 1.71 6.76 25.23
N SER A 33 1.30 7.88 24.68
CA SER A 33 1.20 8.08 23.23
C SER A 33 2.19 9.13 22.78
N ILE A 34 2.96 8.83 21.75
CA ILE A 34 3.83 9.81 21.11
C ILE A 34 3.07 10.36 19.89
N LYS A 35 2.76 11.65 19.92
CA LYS A 35 2.17 12.34 18.77
C LYS A 35 3.28 12.75 17.82
N TYR A 36 3.14 12.36 16.57
CA TYR A 36 4.02 12.81 15.50
C TYR A 36 3.20 13.64 14.53
N LEU A 37 3.77 14.76 14.09
CA LEU A 37 3.24 15.45 12.92
C LEU A 37 3.74 14.71 11.68
N ALA A 38 2.78 14.23 10.90
CA ALA A 38 3.06 13.74 9.56
C ALA A 38 3.30 14.95 8.67
N GLU A 39 4.51 15.09 8.16
CA GLU A 39 4.79 16.06 7.10
C GLU A 39 4.88 15.33 5.77
N GLU A 40 4.19 15.86 4.78
CA GLU A 40 4.35 15.45 3.39
C GLU A 40 5.76 15.84 2.93
N ARG A 41 6.66 14.87 2.82
CA ARG A 41 8.06 15.17 2.55
C ARG A 41 8.65 14.50 1.32
N SER A 42 7.94 13.76 0.55
CA SER A 42 8.61 13.17 -0.60
C SER A 42 7.75 13.11 -1.85
N SER A 43 7.95 14.09 -2.67
CA SER A 43 7.68 14.02 -4.11
C SER A 43 8.87 13.44 -4.90
N ASP A 44 9.94 12.96 -4.24
CA ASP A 44 11.08 12.36 -4.92
C ASP A 44 10.72 10.97 -5.45
N PRO A 45 10.63 10.79 -6.79
CA PRO A 45 10.22 9.52 -7.39
C PRO A 45 11.16 8.35 -7.02
N LYS A 46 12.41 8.63 -6.69
CA LYS A 46 13.38 7.60 -6.32
C LYS A 46 13.19 7.14 -4.88
N VAL A 47 12.81 8.03 -3.97
CA VAL A 47 12.43 7.66 -2.60
C VAL A 47 11.20 6.76 -2.66
N VAL A 48 10.18 7.15 -3.43
CA VAL A 48 8.98 6.33 -3.67
C VAL A 48 9.39 4.99 -4.30
N GLY A 49 10.23 5.02 -5.33
CA GLY A 49 10.72 3.83 -6.01
C GLY A 49 11.43 2.85 -5.08
N ILE A 50 12.31 3.33 -4.21
CA ILE A 50 13.02 2.48 -3.24
C ILE A 50 12.04 1.84 -2.27
N ILE A 51 11.11 2.59 -1.71
CA ILE A 51 10.12 2.07 -0.78
C ILE A 51 9.20 1.05 -1.47
N SER A 52 8.71 1.35 -2.67
CA SER A 52 7.85 0.46 -3.45
C SER A 52 8.54 -0.85 -3.90
N ASN A 53 9.87 -0.86 -4.00
CA ASN A 53 10.64 -2.08 -4.25
C ASN A 53 11.18 -2.75 -2.99
N GLY A 54 10.82 -2.23 -1.82
CA GLY A 54 11.18 -2.77 -0.52
C GLY A 54 10.01 -3.42 0.20
N TYR A 55 10.20 -3.69 1.49
CA TYR A 55 9.17 -4.22 2.37
C TYR A 55 8.24 -3.08 2.83
N PRO A 56 6.91 -3.24 2.89
CA PRO A 56 6.15 -4.49 2.69
C PRO A 56 5.68 -4.73 1.25
N HIS A 57 6.03 -3.86 0.31
CA HIS A 57 5.54 -3.92 -1.08
C HIS A 57 6.06 -5.16 -1.84
N ARG A 58 7.24 -5.64 -1.45
CA ARG A 58 7.73 -6.95 -1.87
C ARG A 58 7.71 -7.91 -0.69
N SER A 59 7.29 -9.13 -0.97
CA SER A 59 7.23 -10.22 0.01
C SER A 59 8.63 -10.62 0.51
N LEU A 60 8.68 -11.33 1.63
CA LEU A 60 9.92 -11.89 2.17
C LEU A 60 10.58 -12.85 1.18
N GLY A 61 9.79 -13.64 0.46
CA GLY A 61 10.28 -14.57 -0.56
C GLY A 61 10.94 -13.86 -1.74
N GLU A 62 10.33 -12.79 -2.26
CA GLU A 62 10.90 -11.97 -3.35
C GLU A 62 12.20 -11.28 -2.95
N LEU A 63 12.34 -10.95 -1.66
CA LEU A 63 13.56 -10.34 -1.12
C LEU A 63 14.59 -11.39 -0.67
N ASN A 64 14.25 -12.68 -0.71
CA ASN A 64 15.07 -13.79 -0.20
C ASN A 64 15.48 -13.60 1.27
N LEU A 65 14.52 -13.21 2.12
CA LEU A 65 14.72 -12.91 3.53
C LEU A 65 13.75 -13.71 4.42
N ASP A 66 14.17 -14.01 5.65
CA ASP A 66 13.46 -14.96 6.52
C ASP A 66 12.35 -14.28 7.33
N ASN A 67 12.47 -12.97 7.60
CA ASN A 67 11.52 -12.26 8.45
C ASN A 67 11.41 -10.77 8.13
N LYS A 68 10.35 -10.16 8.67
CA LYS A 68 10.03 -8.75 8.46
C LYS A 68 11.11 -7.77 8.92
N TYR A 69 11.88 -8.12 9.94
CA TYR A 69 12.94 -7.22 10.45
C TYR A 69 14.13 -7.15 9.50
N GLN A 70 14.52 -8.29 8.92
CA GLN A 70 15.56 -8.33 7.89
C GLN A 70 15.12 -7.52 6.65
N ALA A 71 13.86 -7.69 6.20
CA ALA A 71 13.32 -6.99 5.05
C ALA A 71 13.17 -5.48 5.28
N TYR A 72 12.69 -5.09 6.46
CA TYR A 72 12.66 -3.69 6.88
C TYR A 72 14.05 -3.07 6.89
N TYR A 73 15.04 -3.79 7.44
CA TYR A 73 16.41 -3.30 7.52
C TYR A 73 17.04 -3.14 6.14
N ALA A 74 16.86 -4.10 5.24
CA ALA A 74 17.35 -4.01 3.86
C ALA A 74 16.76 -2.79 3.13
N THR A 75 15.46 -2.55 3.27
CA THR A 75 14.78 -1.40 2.67
C THR A 75 15.29 -0.08 3.25
N LYS A 76 15.44 -0.01 4.58
CA LYS A 76 16.00 1.16 5.26
C LYS A 76 17.42 1.48 4.81
N MET A 77 18.28 0.45 4.64
CA MET A 77 19.64 0.62 4.15
C MET A 77 19.68 1.18 2.73
N ALA A 78 18.84 0.63 1.83
CA ALA A 78 18.70 1.15 0.48
C ALA A 78 18.26 2.62 0.47
N LEU A 79 17.26 2.96 1.26
CA LEU A 79 16.76 4.32 1.38
C LEU A 79 17.83 5.30 1.91
N TRP A 80 18.56 4.91 2.94
CA TRP A 80 19.60 5.76 3.51
C TRP A 80 20.80 5.94 2.61
N CYS A 81 21.16 4.94 1.81
CA CYS A 81 22.20 5.09 0.78
C CYS A 81 21.79 6.09 -0.31
N TYR A 82 20.50 6.29 -0.54
CA TYR A 82 20.01 7.31 -1.44
C TYR A 82 19.96 8.70 -0.79
N LEU A 83 19.51 8.78 0.45
CA LEU A 83 19.28 10.06 1.14
C LEU A 83 20.57 10.67 1.72
N LEU A 84 21.56 9.85 2.05
CA LEU A 84 22.82 10.30 2.66
C LEU A 84 23.94 10.32 1.63
N SER A 85 24.46 11.48 1.29
CA SER A 85 25.59 11.63 0.38
C SER A 85 26.89 10.94 0.84
N THR A 86 26.98 10.63 2.14
CA THR A 86 28.14 9.93 2.74
C THR A 86 28.05 8.41 2.67
N TRP A 87 26.91 7.88 2.26
CA TRP A 87 26.68 6.45 2.16
C TRP A 87 26.62 6.03 0.68
N ASP A 88 27.37 5.00 0.32
CA ASP A 88 27.35 4.43 -1.01
C ASP A 88 26.95 2.95 -0.94
N ILE A 89 25.88 2.60 -1.62
CA ILE A 89 25.32 1.23 -1.66
C ILE A 89 26.35 0.20 -2.16
N ASN A 90 27.29 0.63 -3.02
CA ASN A 90 28.33 -0.24 -3.57
C ASN A 90 29.44 -0.54 -2.53
N ASN A 91 29.65 0.38 -1.61
CA ASN A 91 30.66 0.27 -0.57
C ASN A 91 30.17 -0.44 0.70
N LEU A 92 28.87 -0.71 0.79
CA LEU A 92 28.33 -1.46 1.92
C LEU A 92 28.87 -2.87 1.95
N LYS A 93 29.28 -3.28 3.14
CA LYS A 93 29.81 -4.62 3.44
C LYS A 93 29.10 -5.19 4.66
N VAL A 94 29.06 -6.49 4.73
CA VAL A 94 28.63 -7.20 5.94
C VAL A 94 29.61 -6.88 7.07
N ALA A 95 29.12 -6.76 8.30
CA ALA A 95 29.96 -6.47 9.46
C ALA A 95 31.10 -7.51 9.60
N PRO A 96 32.32 -7.07 9.95
CA PRO A 96 33.41 -8.00 10.16
C PRO A 96 33.14 -8.90 11.38
N GLY A 97 33.65 -10.10 11.34
CA GLY A 97 33.53 -11.07 12.44
C GLY A 97 32.31 -12.00 12.38
N LEU A 98 31.39 -11.79 11.45
CA LEU A 98 30.30 -12.73 11.22
C LEU A 98 30.77 -14.00 10.54
N SER A 99 30.18 -15.14 10.90
CA SER A 99 30.49 -16.45 10.35
C SER A 99 29.23 -17.33 10.23
N GLY A 100 29.35 -18.43 9.49
CA GLY A 100 28.25 -19.39 9.35
C GLY A 100 26.93 -18.74 8.92
N SER A 101 25.83 -19.07 9.61
CA SER A 101 24.49 -18.58 9.31
C SER A 101 24.35 -17.05 9.43
N GLU A 102 25.07 -16.41 10.34
CA GLU A 102 25.02 -14.97 10.52
C GLU A 102 25.62 -14.24 9.30
N LEU A 103 26.71 -14.75 8.77
CA LEU A 103 27.31 -14.22 7.54
C LEU A 103 26.39 -14.41 6.33
N ASP A 104 25.73 -15.58 6.23
CA ASP A 104 24.76 -15.84 5.16
C ASP A 104 23.57 -14.85 5.23
N ILE A 105 22.97 -14.68 6.40
CA ILE A 105 21.89 -13.72 6.62
C ILE A 105 22.36 -12.30 6.26
N GLY A 106 23.54 -11.89 6.72
CA GLY A 106 24.10 -10.57 6.41
C GLY A 106 24.28 -10.36 4.90
N ASN A 107 24.77 -11.37 4.18
CA ASN A 107 24.92 -11.32 2.73
C ASN A 107 23.59 -11.21 2.00
N ARG A 108 22.56 -11.95 2.44
CA ARG A 108 21.21 -11.87 1.86
C ARG A 108 20.57 -10.50 2.09
N ILE A 109 20.69 -9.93 3.29
CA ILE A 109 20.23 -8.58 3.59
C ILE A 109 20.92 -7.54 2.71
N LEU A 110 22.23 -7.65 2.55
CA LEU A 110 23.01 -6.75 1.71
C LEU A 110 22.62 -6.87 0.23
N ALA A 111 22.42 -8.09 -0.25
CA ALA A 111 21.96 -8.33 -1.62
C ALA A 111 20.56 -7.73 -1.86
N ALA A 112 19.63 -7.93 -0.92
CA ALA A 112 18.29 -7.33 -0.97
C ALA A 112 18.36 -5.79 -0.98
N ALA A 113 19.17 -5.18 -0.12
CA ALA A 113 19.33 -3.73 -0.09
C ALA A 113 19.86 -3.17 -1.43
N LYS A 114 20.84 -3.84 -2.03
CA LYS A 114 21.38 -3.46 -3.36
C LYS A 114 20.35 -3.62 -4.47
N ASP A 115 19.56 -4.69 -4.48
CA ASP A 115 18.50 -4.91 -5.46
C ASP A 115 17.39 -3.86 -5.32
N ILE A 116 16.93 -3.59 -4.10
CA ILE A 116 15.93 -2.55 -3.80
C ILE A 116 16.43 -1.18 -4.27
N TYR A 117 17.66 -0.81 -3.94
CA TYR A 117 18.26 0.46 -4.35
C TYR A 117 18.32 0.57 -5.88
N LYS A 118 18.86 -0.45 -6.54
CA LYS A 118 18.98 -0.47 -7.99
C LYS A 118 17.63 -0.30 -8.68
N ARG A 119 16.63 -1.09 -8.28
CA ARG A 119 15.28 -1.01 -8.85
C ARG A 119 14.67 0.36 -8.58
N GLY A 120 14.69 0.82 -7.34
CA GLY A 120 14.06 2.07 -6.93
C GLY A 120 14.69 3.31 -7.57
N THR A 121 15.99 3.27 -7.90
CA THR A 121 16.67 4.42 -8.51
C THR A 121 16.77 4.38 -10.03
N THR A 122 16.55 3.22 -10.65
CA THR A 122 16.67 3.05 -12.11
C THR A 122 15.40 3.49 -12.85
N TYR A 123 14.22 3.26 -12.25
CA TYR A 123 12.94 3.57 -12.88
C TYR A 123 12.35 4.87 -12.34
N ASN A 124 11.71 5.63 -13.22
CA ASN A 124 10.85 6.73 -12.78
C ASN A 124 9.52 6.13 -12.32
N TYR A 125 9.36 5.97 -11.01
CA TYR A 125 8.10 5.51 -10.46
C TYR A 125 7.07 6.62 -10.57
N MET A 126 5.95 6.29 -11.18
CA MET A 126 4.78 7.15 -11.11
C MET A 126 4.24 7.13 -9.70
N LEU A 127 3.93 8.29 -9.15
CA LEU A 127 3.30 8.42 -7.83
C LEU A 127 1.91 7.77 -7.81
N THR A 128 1.35 7.51 -8.98
CA THR A 128 0.04 6.87 -9.14
C THR A 128 0.25 5.46 -9.68
N PRO A 129 0.03 4.42 -8.88
CA PRO A 129 0.15 3.04 -9.34
C PRO A 129 -0.90 2.76 -10.41
N LYS A 130 -0.53 1.92 -11.36
CA LYS A 130 -1.48 1.42 -12.35
C LYS A 130 -2.47 0.49 -11.65
N MET A 131 -3.73 0.88 -11.68
CA MET A 131 -4.84 0.10 -11.13
C MET A 131 -5.89 -0.12 -12.20
N THR A 132 -6.55 -1.27 -12.13
CA THR A 132 -7.70 -1.59 -12.98
C THR A 132 -8.81 -2.18 -12.11
N ALA A 133 -10.05 -1.88 -12.45
CA ALA A 133 -11.22 -2.57 -11.90
C ALA A 133 -11.94 -3.29 -13.05
N THR A 134 -12.09 -4.59 -12.90
CA THR A 134 -12.75 -5.43 -13.91
C THR A 134 -14.02 -6.00 -13.31
N PRO A 135 -15.20 -5.75 -13.89
CA PRO A 135 -16.44 -6.34 -13.42
C PRO A 135 -16.51 -7.83 -13.79
N ASP A 136 -17.18 -8.61 -12.95
CA ASP A 136 -17.48 -10.02 -13.19
C ASP A 136 -18.48 -10.22 -14.36
N HIS A 137 -19.40 -9.27 -14.51
CA HIS A 137 -20.42 -9.25 -15.58
C HIS A 137 -20.48 -7.86 -16.21
N SER A 138 -20.80 -7.81 -17.49
CA SER A 138 -21.00 -6.54 -18.22
C SER A 138 -22.23 -5.77 -17.77
N VAL A 139 -23.16 -6.43 -17.09
CA VAL A 139 -24.43 -5.86 -16.61
C VAL A 139 -24.64 -6.30 -15.16
N ALA A 140 -25.12 -5.38 -14.34
CA ALA A 140 -25.51 -5.69 -12.97
C ALA A 140 -26.68 -6.69 -12.94
N TYR A 141 -26.64 -7.63 -12.01
CA TYR A 141 -27.63 -8.70 -11.86
C TYR A 141 -28.37 -8.62 -10.53
N PRO A 142 -29.62 -9.11 -10.46
CA PRO A 142 -30.44 -8.96 -9.26
C PRO A 142 -29.94 -9.82 -8.11
N VAL A 143 -29.94 -9.25 -6.91
CA VAL A 143 -29.61 -9.92 -5.65
C VAL A 143 -30.49 -9.34 -4.53
N SER A 144 -30.71 -10.13 -3.46
CA SER A 144 -31.32 -9.63 -2.23
C SER A 144 -30.25 -9.59 -1.13
N VAL A 145 -30.07 -8.44 -0.50
CA VAL A 145 -29.11 -8.22 0.59
C VAL A 145 -29.87 -7.62 1.76
N GLU A 146 -29.82 -8.30 2.91
CA GLU A 146 -30.51 -7.86 4.15
C GLU A 146 -32.01 -7.58 3.95
N GLY A 147 -32.67 -8.37 3.07
CA GLY A 147 -34.10 -8.24 2.77
C GLY A 147 -34.47 -7.08 1.84
N LYS A 148 -33.48 -6.44 1.23
CA LYS A 148 -33.67 -5.41 0.18
C LYS A 148 -33.17 -5.92 -1.16
N ASP A 149 -33.85 -5.53 -2.23
CA ASP A 149 -33.50 -5.91 -3.58
C ASP A 149 -32.54 -4.89 -4.20
N TYR A 150 -31.46 -5.41 -4.78
CA TYR A 150 -30.42 -4.66 -5.45
C TYR A 150 -30.08 -5.31 -6.81
N TYR A 151 -29.49 -4.49 -7.67
CA TYR A 151 -28.65 -4.99 -8.77
C TYR A 151 -27.20 -4.91 -8.35
N GLN A 152 -26.43 -5.98 -8.57
CA GLN A 152 -25.03 -6.12 -8.10
C GLN A 152 -24.08 -6.27 -9.28
N GLN A 153 -22.90 -5.69 -9.16
CA GLN A 153 -21.70 -6.11 -9.89
C GLN A 153 -20.56 -6.34 -8.89
N VAL A 154 -19.79 -7.41 -9.10
CA VAL A 154 -18.55 -7.67 -8.37
C VAL A 154 -17.39 -7.16 -9.22
N PHE A 155 -16.54 -6.36 -8.62
CA PHE A 155 -15.34 -5.83 -9.27
C PHE A 155 -14.11 -6.47 -8.67
N THR A 156 -13.20 -6.91 -9.54
CA THR A 156 -11.84 -7.29 -9.15
C THR A 156 -10.92 -6.13 -9.45
N VAL A 157 -10.33 -5.56 -8.40
CA VAL A 157 -9.24 -4.59 -8.51
C VAL A 157 -7.96 -5.34 -8.68
N TRP A 158 -7.15 -4.91 -9.60
CA TRP A 158 -5.79 -5.38 -9.77
C TRP A 158 -4.83 -4.19 -9.81
N SER A 159 -3.67 -4.35 -9.18
CA SER A 159 -2.57 -3.38 -9.27
C SER A 159 -1.23 -4.10 -9.42
N GLU A 160 -0.34 -3.49 -10.20
CA GLU A 160 1.03 -3.99 -10.40
C GLU A 160 1.86 -3.92 -9.12
N THR A 161 1.60 -2.92 -8.28
CA THR A 161 2.27 -2.72 -7.00
C THR A 161 1.25 -2.72 -5.87
N TRP A 162 1.68 -3.06 -4.66
CA TRP A 162 0.81 -2.99 -3.50
C TRP A 162 0.34 -1.55 -3.26
N VAL A 163 -0.96 -1.35 -3.26
CA VAL A 163 -1.62 -0.09 -2.95
C VAL A 163 -2.25 -0.20 -1.58
N TYR A 164 -1.74 0.59 -0.64
CA TYR A 164 -2.16 0.54 0.75
C TYR A 164 -3.57 1.09 0.95
N ASP A 165 -3.88 2.19 0.27
CA ASP A 165 -5.15 2.87 0.36
C ASP A 165 -5.54 3.48 -0.98
N TYR A 166 -6.81 3.39 -1.33
CA TYR A 166 -7.40 3.99 -2.52
C TYR A 166 -8.89 4.17 -2.30
N ASP A 167 -9.43 5.22 -2.87
CA ASP A 167 -10.85 5.48 -2.84
C ASP A 167 -11.56 4.80 -4.00
N ILE A 168 -12.67 4.14 -3.70
CA ILE A 168 -13.57 3.57 -4.69
C ILE A 168 -14.74 4.51 -4.82
N SER A 169 -15.06 4.92 -6.05
CA SER A 169 -16.25 5.70 -6.35
C SER A 169 -16.97 5.16 -7.57
N VAL A 170 -18.25 5.43 -7.65
CA VAL A 170 -19.09 5.11 -8.81
C VAL A 170 -19.39 6.41 -9.54
N ALA A 171 -19.12 6.42 -10.84
CA ALA A 171 -19.41 7.56 -11.70
C ALA A 171 -20.30 7.11 -12.88
N PHE A 172 -21.31 7.90 -13.18
CA PHE A 172 -22.14 7.77 -14.37
C PHE A 172 -21.78 8.87 -15.36
N GLN A 173 -22.18 8.70 -16.64
CA GLN A 173 -22.00 9.75 -17.65
C GLN A 173 -22.66 11.07 -17.21
N ASP A 174 -23.80 10.99 -16.56
CA ASP A 174 -24.41 12.09 -15.82
C ASP A 174 -24.12 11.89 -14.33
N PRO A 175 -23.32 12.74 -13.68
CA PRO A 175 -23.01 12.60 -12.27
C PRO A 175 -24.24 12.64 -11.35
N SER A 176 -25.34 13.26 -11.79
CA SER A 176 -26.61 13.28 -11.06
C SER A 176 -27.41 11.98 -11.20
N ALA A 177 -26.96 11.07 -12.06
CA ALA A 177 -27.65 9.82 -12.35
C ALA A 177 -27.19 8.63 -11.48
N VAL A 178 -26.27 8.83 -10.54
CA VAL A 178 -25.94 7.78 -9.57
C VAL A 178 -27.18 7.49 -8.73
N PRO A 179 -27.71 6.26 -8.76
CA PRO A 179 -28.92 5.93 -8.01
C PRO A 179 -28.73 6.23 -6.52
N ASP A 180 -29.70 6.93 -5.96
CA ASP A 180 -29.72 7.22 -4.54
C ASP A 180 -29.69 5.92 -3.73
N GLY A 181 -28.83 5.82 -2.71
CA GLY A 181 -28.64 4.61 -1.95
C GLY A 181 -27.71 3.57 -2.59
N THR A 182 -26.98 3.93 -3.65
CA THR A 182 -25.87 3.07 -4.16
C THR A 182 -24.84 2.83 -3.07
N ARG A 183 -24.48 1.56 -2.88
CA ARG A 183 -23.51 1.15 -1.85
C ARG A 183 -22.28 0.51 -2.49
N ILE A 184 -21.10 0.78 -1.94
CA ILE A 184 -19.86 0.06 -2.20
C ILE A 184 -19.58 -0.78 -0.98
N VAL A 185 -19.51 -2.10 -1.14
CA VAL A 185 -19.39 -3.05 -0.03
C VAL A 185 -18.28 -4.07 -0.29
N ASN A 186 -17.71 -4.61 0.77
CA ASN A 186 -16.82 -5.76 0.68
C ASN A 186 -17.60 -7.04 0.33
N MET A 187 -16.92 -8.18 0.26
CA MET A 187 -17.56 -9.46 -0.07
C MET A 187 -18.55 -9.94 0.99
N ASP A 188 -18.48 -9.40 2.21
CA ASP A 188 -19.40 -9.67 3.34
C ASP A 188 -20.56 -8.66 3.44
N ASN A 189 -20.78 -7.81 2.45
CA ASN A 189 -21.82 -6.77 2.36
C ASN A 189 -21.65 -5.61 3.37
N GLN A 190 -20.48 -5.42 3.92
CA GLN A 190 -20.17 -4.27 4.79
C GLN A 190 -19.73 -3.08 3.93
N ASP A 191 -20.25 -1.89 4.22
CA ASP A 191 -19.88 -0.67 3.51
C ASP A 191 -18.39 -0.37 3.64
N VAL A 192 -17.74 -0.06 2.52
CA VAL A 192 -16.31 0.23 2.45
C VAL A 192 -16.05 1.39 1.50
N THR A 193 -14.95 2.08 1.73
CA THR A 193 -14.40 3.09 0.80
C THR A 193 -13.19 2.55 0.04
N SER A 194 -12.58 1.50 0.59
CA SER A 194 -11.45 0.79 -0.02
C SER A 194 -11.46 -0.68 0.39
N VAL A 195 -10.74 -1.54 -0.32
CA VAL A 195 -10.54 -2.95 0.05
C VAL A 195 -9.05 -3.28 0.01
N ALA A 196 -8.57 -4.01 1.03
CA ALA A 196 -7.17 -4.42 1.09
C ALA A 196 -6.89 -5.42 -0.04
N ALA A 197 -5.83 -5.17 -0.81
CA ALA A 197 -5.36 -6.07 -1.85
C ALA A 197 -4.41 -7.12 -1.27
N GLU A 198 -4.54 -8.36 -1.73
CA GLU A 198 -3.64 -9.45 -1.42
C GLU A 198 -2.70 -9.71 -2.58
N GLY A 199 -1.47 -10.14 -2.28
CA GLY A 199 -0.48 -10.49 -3.29
C GLY A 199 -0.91 -11.71 -4.10
N THR A 200 -0.88 -11.56 -5.40
CA THR A 200 -0.99 -12.64 -6.39
C THR A 200 0.37 -12.88 -7.03
N GLY A 201 0.56 -13.93 -7.80
CA GLY A 201 1.86 -14.21 -8.41
C GLY A 201 2.42 -13.12 -9.33
N ASP A 202 1.55 -12.24 -9.85
CA ASP A 202 1.85 -11.22 -10.86
C ASP A 202 1.43 -9.79 -10.44
N GLY A 203 0.96 -9.62 -9.18
CA GLY A 203 0.52 -8.33 -8.67
C GLY A 203 -0.27 -8.45 -7.37
N TYR A 204 -1.21 -7.54 -7.18
CA TYR A 204 -2.07 -7.47 -6.00
C TYR A 204 -3.53 -7.38 -6.43
N SER A 205 -4.41 -8.11 -5.77
CA SER A 205 -5.83 -8.18 -6.12
C SER A 205 -6.72 -8.06 -4.91
N ALA A 206 -7.87 -7.44 -5.09
CA ALA A 206 -8.94 -7.35 -4.11
C ALA A 206 -10.31 -7.39 -4.82
N GLN A 207 -11.36 -7.72 -4.08
CA GLN A 207 -12.72 -7.69 -4.61
C GLN A 207 -13.63 -6.82 -3.77
N PHE A 208 -14.54 -6.14 -4.44
CA PHE A 208 -15.64 -5.42 -3.82
C PHE A 208 -16.90 -5.53 -4.68
N LYS A 209 -18.02 -5.18 -4.10
CA LYS A 209 -19.32 -5.15 -4.80
C LYS A 209 -19.86 -3.74 -4.85
N VAL A 210 -20.55 -3.41 -5.94
CA VAL A 210 -21.40 -2.25 -6.03
C VAL A 210 -22.85 -2.73 -6.05
N LEU A 211 -23.66 -2.21 -5.13
CA LEU A 211 -25.07 -2.51 -4.98
C LEU A 211 -25.88 -1.28 -5.38
N TYR A 212 -26.71 -1.44 -6.39
CA TYR A 212 -27.64 -0.41 -6.86
C TYR A 212 -29.05 -0.77 -6.40
N PRO A 213 -29.77 0.08 -5.64
CA PRO A 213 -31.13 -0.22 -5.21
C PRO A 213 -32.03 -0.48 -6.42
N ALA A 214 -32.77 -1.60 -6.41
CA ALA A 214 -33.58 -2.01 -7.55
C ALA A 214 -34.67 -0.98 -7.90
N GLU A 215 -35.18 -0.28 -6.90
CA GLU A 215 -36.20 0.77 -7.05
C GLU A 215 -35.69 2.08 -7.69
N SER A 216 -34.36 2.31 -7.60
CA SER A 216 -33.75 3.58 -8.07
C SER A 216 -33.04 3.42 -9.42
N ILE A 217 -32.93 2.20 -9.95
CA ILE A 217 -32.16 1.96 -11.17
C ILE A 217 -33.03 2.16 -12.42
N GLN A 218 -32.49 2.89 -13.36
CA GLN A 218 -33.01 2.97 -14.74
C GLN A 218 -31.90 2.45 -15.65
N ASN A 219 -32.20 2.14 -16.91
CA ASN A 219 -31.20 1.71 -17.91
C ASN A 219 -30.15 2.79 -18.11
N GLN A 220 -29.04 2.66 -17.39
CA GLN A 220 -27.94 3.63 -17.37
C GLN A 220 -26.60 2.92 -17.52
N SER A 221 -25.65 3.64 -18.08
CA SER A 221 -24.27 3.22 -18.16
C SER A 221 -23.45 4.00 -17.16
N GLY A 222 -22.65 3.29 -16.36
CA GLY A 222 -21.75 3.87 -15.38
C GLY A 222 -20.37 3.23 -15.45
N SER A 223 -19.45 3.76 -14.68
CA SER A 223 -18.12 3.21 -14.49
C SER A 223 -17.73 3.28 -13.03
N VAL A 224 -16.93 2.33 -12.59
CA VAL A 224 -16.22 2.39 -11.31
C VAL A 224 -14.92 3.12 -11.53
N GLN A 225 -14.63 4.08 -10.67
CA GLN A 225 -13.37 4.81 -10.66
C GLN A 225 -12.58 4.44 -9.41
N LEU A 226 -11.30 4.21 -9.60
CA LEU A 226 -10.33 3.99 -8.54
C LEU A 226 -9.42 5.22 -8.49
N ALA A 227 -9.41 5.90 -7.35
CA ALA A 227 -8.46 6.97 -7.09
C ALA A 227 -7.46 6.46 -6.06
N PRO A 228 -6.26 6.02 -6.47
CA PRO A 228 -5.22 5.69 -5.52
C PRO A 228 -4.96 6.94 -4.67
N VAL A 229 -5.04 6.79 -3.37
CA VAL A 229 -4.57 7.83 -2.46
C VAL A 229 -3.08 7.96 -2.73
N SER A 230 -2.68 9.12 -3.23
CA SER A 230 -1.30 9.40 -3.59
C SER A 230 -0.37 9.00 -2.43
N TYR A 231 0.73 8.28 -2.72
CA TYR A 231 1.76 7.92 -1.74
C TYR A 231 2.44 9.11 -1.06
N THR A 232 1.95 10.31 -1.28
CA THR A 232 2.33 11.52 -0.54
C THR A 232 2.08 11.42 0.97
N HIS A 233 1.29 10.44 1.42
CA HIS A 233 1.12 10.12 2.84
C HIS A 233 2.15 9.11 3.37
N LEU A 234 3.39 9.19 2.96
CA LEU A 234 4.50 8.70 3.76
C LEU A 234 4.63 9.61 4.99
N THR A 235 3.70 9.41 5.91
CA THR A 235 3.70 10.11 7.19
C THR A 235 4.92 9.69 7.98
N LEU A 236 5.88 10.59 8.05
CA LEU A 236 7.04 10.43 8.89
C LEU A 236 6.75 11.09 10.22
N PRO A 237 6.98 10.40 11.32
CA PRO A 237 6.89 11.03 12.61
C PRO A 237 8.02 12.08 12.74
N THR A 238 7.67 13.33 12.71
CA THR A 238 8.54 14.41 13.16
C THR A 238 8.17 14.76 14.60
N LYS A 239 9.16 14.77 15.47
CA LYS A 239 8.99 15.23 16.84
C LYS A 239 8.86 16.75 16.80
N ALA A 240 7.72 17.26 17.28
CA ALA A 240 7.62 18.66 17.68
C ALA A 240 8.39 18.87 18.98
#